data_5420955e287e25cc2a46162815fb039e
#
_entry.id   5420955e287e25cc2a46162815fb039e
#
_cell.length_a   1.000
_cell.length_b   1.000
_cell.length_c   1.000
_cell.angle_alpha   90.00
_cell.angle_beta   90.00
_cell.angle_gamma   90.00
#
_symmetry.space_group_name_H-M   'P 1'
#
loop_
_entity.id
_entity.type
_entity.pdbx_description
1 polymer ?
#
loop_
_entity_poly.entity_id
_entity_poly.type
_entity_poly.pdbx_seq_one_letter_code
_entity_poly.pdbx_strand_id
1 'polypeptide(L)'
;NMQDIIDMELEEYIPLKIIFNKDEEAVEYISYSKDKTSSLEFTVGIKSKLLKRITLLLCKEYSETTNKLVVENFEDGKIIFHSDDIECPVFKTILYSNGTRIILSDKKSSHYIKMDKVYFGLSQTDDIIEICVCDMSVSELNHLKKELELQ
;
A
#
# COMPACT_ATOMS: atom_id res chain seq x y z
N ASN A 1 -17.96 16.03 6.41
CA ASN A 1 -16.76 15.31 6.70
C ASN A 1 -15.84 15.25 5.50
N MET A 2 -14.74 15.91 5.59
CA MET A 2 -13.81 15.97 4.47
C MET A 2 -13.09 14.66 4.31
N GLN A 3 -13.15 14.10 3.12
CA GLN A 3 -12.30 12.96 2.77
C GLN A 3 -10.87 13.45 2.62
N ASP A 4 -9.93 12.65 3.10
CA ASP A 4 -8.53 12.92 2.86
C ASP A 4 -8.25 12.80 1.37
N ILE A 5 -7.57 13.79 0.84
CA ILE A 5 -7.14 13.76 -0.55
C ILE A 5 -5.85 12.99 -0.62
N ILE A 6 -5.87 11.89 -1.37
CA ILE A 6 -4.69 11.10 -1.60
C ILE A 6 -3.77 11.82 -2.57
N ASP A 7 -2.51 11.87 -2.21
CA ASP A 7 -1.45 12.40 -3.05
C ASP A 7 -0.43 11.30 -3.31
N MET A 8 -0.18 11.01 -4.57
CA MET A 8 0.89 10.12 -4.99
C MET A 8 2.09 10.94 -5.42
N GLU A 9 3.20 10.76 -4.72
CA GLU A 9 4.45 11.43 -5.06
C GLU A 9 5.32 10.50 -5.90
N LEU A 10 5.77 11.01 -7.06
CA LEU A 10 6.69 10.30 -7.93
C LEU A 10 8.11 10.72 -7.56
N GLU A 11 8.67 10.02 -6.59
CA GLU A 11 9.98 10.33 -6.05
C GLU A 11 11.01 9.36 -6.61
N GLU A 12 12.15 9.88 -7.06
CA GLU A 12 13.24 9.06 -7.61
C GLU A 12 13.70 8.02 -6.57
N TYR A 13 13.93 6.81 -7.02
CA TYR A 13 14.33 5.64 -6.21
C TYR A 13 13.24 5.08 -5.30
N ILE A 14 12.05 5.67 -5.29
CA ILE A 14 10.91 5.17 -4.50
C ILE A 14 9.84 4.66 -5.46
N PRO A 15 9.61 3.34 -5.53
CA PRO A 15 8.60 2.78 -6.45
C PRO A 15 7.20 3.33 -6.25
N LEU A 16 6.77 3.48 -4.99
CA LEU A 16 5.41 3.95 -4.71
C LEU A 16 5.38 4.70 -3.39
N LYS A 17 4.80 5.89 -3.40
CA LYS A 17 4.62 6.72 -2.21
C LYS A 17 3.25 7.35 -2.24
N ILE A 18 2.42 7.02 -1.26
CA ILE A 18 1.04 7.47 -1.15
C ILE A 18 0.86 8.21 0.17
N ILE A 19 0.41 9.45 0.10
CA ILE A 19 0.18 10.28 1.27
C ILE A 19 -1.32 10.45 1.47
N PHE A 20 -1.83 10.02 2.64
CA PHE A 20 -3.24 10.14 2.99
C PHE A 20 -3.52 11.39 3.80
N ASN A 21 -2.56 11.83 4.59
CA ASN A 21 -2.76 12.94 5.52
C ASN A 21 -1.42 13.65 5.74
N LYS A 22 -1.45 14.98 5.62
CA LYS A 22 -0.25 15.83 5.77
C LYS A 22 -0.27 16.68 7.02
N ASP A 23 -1.07 16.33 8.04
CA ASP A 23 -1.07 17.06 9.28
C ASP A 23 0.29 16.96 10.00
N GLU A 24 0.48 17.79 11.03
CA GLU A 24 1.76 17.91 11.72
C GLU A 24 1.88 17.01 12.95
N GLU A 25 1.01 16.04 13.07
CA GLU A 25 1.11 15.08 14.16
C GLU A 25 2.45 14.35 14.12
N ALA A 26 3.08 14.14 15.29
CA ALA A 26 4.28 13.31 15.37
C ALA A 26 3.96 11.89 14.93
N VAL A 27 4.90 11.27 14.22
CA VAL A 27 4.68 9.97 13.57
C VAL A 27 5.70 8.94 14.02
N GLU A 28 5.34 7.69 13.84
CA GLU A 28 6.24 6.55 13.93
C GLU A 28 6.16 5.76 12.63
N TYR A 29 7.17 4.93 12.39
CA TYR A 29 7.29 4.14 11.17
C TYR A 29 7.21 2.66 11.51
N ILE A 30 6.39 1.93 10.75
CA ILE A 30 6.17 0.49 10.91
C ILE A 30 6.56 -0.18 9.60
N SER A 31 7.42 -1.19 9.67
CA SER A 31 7.97 -1.87 8.50
C SER A 31 7.36 -3.25 8.33
N TYR A 32 6.80 -3.50 7.15
CA TYR A 32 6.43 -4.83 6.68
C TYR A 32 7.45 -5.25 5.64
N SER A 33 8.20 -6.30 5.90
CA SER A 33 9.34 -6.67 5.05
C SER A 33 9.44 -8.17 4.83
N LYS A 34 10.25 -8.55 3.84
CA LYS A 34 10.59 -9.95 3.58
C LYS A 34 12.03 -10.06 3.14
N ASP A 35 12.82 -10.88 3.84
CA ASP A 35 14.20 -11.25 3.48
C ASP A 35 15.12 -10.06 3.20
N LYS A 36 14.85 -8.90 3.74
CA LYS A 36 15.61 -7.66 3.51
C LYS A 36 15.64 -7.22 2.03
N THR A 37 14.89 -7.88 1.17
CA THR A 37 14.82 -7.57 -0.26
C THR A 37 13.50 -6.90 -0.66
N SER A 38 12.54 -6.87 0.25
CA SER A 38 11.24 -6.24 0.02
C SER A 38 10.80 -5.55 1.30
N SER A 39 10.35 -4.32 1.17
CA SER A 39 9.99 -3.51 2.34
C SER A 39 8.92 -2.49 1.98
N LEU A 40 7.92 -2.43 2.83
CA LEU A 40 6.86 -1.44 2.81
C LEU A 40 6.85 -0.74 4.16
N GLU A 41 6.85 0.59 4.14
CA GLU A 41 6.83 1.39 5.35
C GLU A 41 5.48 2.08 5.50
N PHE A 42 4.89 1.94 6.67
CA PHE A 42 3.69 2.68 7.06
C PHE A 42 4.08 3.80 7.98
N THR A 43 3.70 5.03 7.65
CA THR A 43 3.87 6.18 8.52
C THR A 43 2.56 6.40 9.28
N VAL A 44 2.61 6.37 10.60
CA VAL A 44 1.42 6.31 11.47
C VAL A 44 1.50 7.40 12.53
N GLY A 45 0.40 8.09 12.79
CA GLY A 45 0.34 9.09 13.85
C GLY A 45 0.53 8.44 15.21
N ILE A 46 1.40 9.03 16.04
CA ILE A 46 1.68 8.49 17.37
C ILE A 46 0.44 8.52 18.26
N LYS A 47 -0.31 9.61 18.24
CA LYS A 47 -1.52 9.75 19.06
C LYS A 47 -2.75 9.15 18.42
N SER A 48 -3.01 9.50 17.17
CA SER A 48 -4.22 9.08 16.47
C SER A 48 -4.18 7.62 16.06
N LYS A 49 -2.98 7.05 15.88
CA LYS A 49 -2.78 5.72 15.30
C LYS A 49 -3.30 5.61 13.86
N LEU A 50 -3.62 6.73 13.24
CA LEU A 50 -4.09 6.77 11.87
C LEU A 50 -2.93 6.61 10.89
N LEU A 51 -3.18 5.84 9.84
CA LEU A 51 -2.24 5.71 8.73
C LEU A 51 -2.16 7.03 7.98
N LYS A 52 -0.95 7.56 7.83
CA LYS A 52 -0.67 8.84 7.17
C LYS A 52 -0.04 8.66 5.79
N ARG A 53 0.75 7.62 5.61
CA ARG A 53 1.53 7.43 4.39
C ARG A 53 1.91 5.96 4.23
N ILE A 54 2.01 5.54 2.99
CA ILE A 54 2.59 4.24 2.61
C ILE A 54 3.75 4.51 1.66
N THR A 55 4.88 3.85 1.91
CA THR A 55 6.04 3.94 1.03
C THR A 55 6.52 2.53 0.70
N LEU A 56 6.44 2.15 -0.57
CA LEU A 56 7.06 0.92 -1.05
C LEU A 56 8.52 1.24 -1.35
N LEU A 57 9.42 0.69 -0.56
CA LEU A 57 10.86 0.99 -0.66
C LEU A 57 11.58 0.02 -1.58
N LEU A 58 11.31 -1.26 -1.43
CA LEU A 58 11.95 -2.33 -2.18
C LEU A 58 10.91 -3.41 -2.48
N CYS A 59 11.02 -4.05 -3.65
CA CYS A 59 10.24 -5.26 -3.94
C CYS A 59 10.99 -6.11 -4.96
N LYS A 60 11.48 -7.26 -4.50
CA LYS A 60 12.23 -8.18 -5.36
C LYS A 60 11.31 -8.92 -6.32
N GLU A 61 10.15 -9.36 -5.85
CA GLU A 61 9.22 -10.16 -6.65
C GLU A 61 8.11 -9.29 -7.19
N TYR A 62 8.06 -9.12 -8.52
CA TYR A 62 6.96 -8.40 -9.15
C TYR A 62 6.64 -9.01 -10.51
N SER A 63 5.42 -8.78 -10.97
CA SER A 63 4.94 -9.25 -12.27
C SER A 63 3.95 -8.26 -12.85
N GLU A 64 3.63 -8.42 -14.13
CA GLU A 64 2.69 -7.57 -14.85
C GLU A 64 1.57 -8.40 -15.44
N THR A 65 0.43 -7.79 -15.57
CA THR A 65 -0.71 -8.33 -16.32
C THR A 65 -1.39 -7.18 -17.06
N THR A 66 -2.03 -7.51 -18.17
CA THR A 66 -2.85 -6.53 -18.92
C THR A 66 -4.26 -6.43 -18.37
N ASN A 67 -4.61 -7.26 -17.41
CA ASN A 67 -5.93 -7.24 -16.77
C ASN A 67 -6.15 -5.95 -15.99
N LYS A 68 -7.41 -5.62 -15.81
CA LYS A 68 -7.81 -4.48 -14.97
C LYS A 68 -7.96 -4.96 -13.53
N LEU A 69 -7.48 -4.14 -12.60
CA LEU A 69 -7.66 -4.39 -11.18
C LEU A 69 -9.04 -3.87 -10.75
N VAL A 70 -9.86 -4.76 -10.20
CA VAL A 70 -11.18 -4.43 -9.69
C VAL A 70 -11.28 -5.00 -8.28
N VAL A 71 -11.73 -4.17 -7.34
CA VAL A 71 -11.98 -4.59 -5.96
C VAL A 71 -13.46 -4.51 -5.68
N GLU A 72 -14.01 -5.59 -5.18
CA GLU A 72 -15.43 -5.67 -4.80
C GLU A 72 -15.56 -5.86 -3.29
N ASN A 73 -16.75 -5.65 -2.75
CA ASN A 73 -17.07 -5.87 -1.33
C ASN A 73 -16.21 -5.05 -0.39
N PHE A 74 -16.20 -3.74 -0.60
CA PHE A 74 -15.43 -2.81 0.23
C PHE A 74 -16.35 -1.87 1.00
N GLU A 75 -15.82 -1.31 2.07
CA GLU A 75 -16.43 -0.23 2.83
C GLU A 75 -15.48 0.94 2.89
N ASP A 76 -16.01 2.16 2.86
CA ASP A 76 -15.20 3.35 3.09
C ASP A 76 -14.79 3.40 4.56
N GLY A 77 -13.57 3.80 4.84
CA GLY A 77 -13.10 3.88 6.21
C GLY A 77 -11.68 4.41 6.30
N LYS A 78 -11.13 4.32 7.49
CA LYS A 78 -9.75 4.71 7.78
C LYS A 78 -9.05 3.55 8.45
N ILE A 79 -7.74 3.45 8.25
CA ILE A 79 -6.92 2.41 8.87
C ILE A 79 -6.30 2.98 10.14
N ILE A 80 -6.57 2.30 11.25
CA ILE A 80 -5.96 2.56 12.54
C ILE A 80 -4.96 1.45 12.81
N PHE A 81 -3.71 1.83 13.04
CA PHE A 81 -2.63 0.86 13.16
C PHE A 81 -2.37 0.50 14.61
N HIS A 82 -2.35 -0.80 14.90
CA HIS A 82 -2.01 -1.34 16.23
C HIS A 82 -0.90 -2.38 16.17
N SER A 83 -0.26 -2.53 15.02
CA SER A 83 0.76 -3.56 14.85
C SER A 83 2.17 -2.97 14.93
N ASP A 84 3.14 -3.86 15.17
CA ASP A 84 4.55 -3.57 15.10
C ASP A 84 5.10 -4.01 13.75
N ASP A 85 6.41 -3.94 13.59
CA ASP A 85 7.10 -4.44 12.40
C ASP A 85 6.78 -5.92 12.19
N ILE A 86 6.59 -6.30 10.93
CA ILE A 86 6.22 -7.67 10.57
C ILE A 86 7.17 -8.18 9.48
N GLU A 87 7.65 -9.41 9.66
CA GLU A 87 8.26 -10.17 8.59
C GLU A 87 7.12 -10.88 7.84
N CYS A 88 6.93 -10.54 6.58
CA CYS A 88 5.83 -11.06 5.78
C CYS A 88 6.18 -12.43 5.18
N PRO A 89 5.25 -13.39 5.20
CA PRO A 89 5.50 -14.69 4.55
C PRO A 89 5.54 -14.58 3.02
N VAL A 90 4.83 -13.60 2.49
CA VAL A 90 4.78 -13.29 1.05
C VAL A 90 4.99 -11.80 0.90
N PHE A 91 5.69 -11.38 -0.14
CA PHE A 91 5.79 -9.97 -0.50
C PHE A 91 5.94 -9.91 -2.02
N LYS A 92 4.86 -9.53 -2.69
CA LYS A 92 4.82 -9.54 -4.14
C LYS A 92 4.01 -8.36 -4.65
N THR A 93 4.51 -7.70 -5.69
CA THR A 93 3.78 -6.63 -6.37
C THR A 93 3.32 -7.11 -7.75
N ILE A 94 2.06 -6.87 -8.07
CA ILE A 94 1.49 -7.14 -9.40
C ILE A 94 1.06 -5.82 -9.99
N LEU A 95 1.52 -5.53 -11.21
CA LEU A 95 1.13 -4.34 -11.97
C LEU A 95 -0.01 -4.71 -12.90
N TYR A 96 -1.12 -3.98 -12.77
CA TYR A 96 -2.30 -4.13 -13.63
C TYR A 96 -2.38 -2.98 -14.61
N SER A 97 -3.30 -3.03 -15.57
CA SER A 97 -3.46 -1.96 -16.55
C SER A 97 -3.86 -0.61 -15.92
N ASN A 98 -4.51 -0.63 -14.77
CA ASN A 98 -5.06 0.55 -14.10
C ASN A 98 -4.58 0.73 -12.65
N GLY A 99 -3.67 -0.10 -12.18
CA GLY A 99 -3.28 -0.05 -10.78
C GLY A 99 -2.27 -1.10 -10.40
N THR A 100 -2.09 -1.26 -9.10
CA THR A 100 -1.14 -2.23 -8.56
C THR A 100 -1.69 -2.90 -7.31
N ARG A 101 -1.20 -4.10 -7.04
CA ARG A 101 -1.57 -4.89 -5.89
C ARG A 101 -0.31 -5.36 -5.19
N ILE A 102 -0.20 -5.09 -3.90
CA ILE A 102 0.91 -5.55 -3.06
C ILE A 102 0.36 -6.63 -2.14
N ILE A 103 0.85 -7.85 -2.30
CA ILE A 103 0.40 -9.02 -1.54
C ILE A 103 1.42 -9.28 -0.43
N LEU A 104 0.94 -9.31 0.82
CA LEU A 104 1.77 -9.41 2.01
C LEU A 104 1.53 -10.69 2.81
N SER A 105 0.58 -11.52 2.38
CA SER A 105 0.21 -12.75 3.08
C SER A 105 -0.30 -13.77 2.08
N ASP A 106 -0.20 -15.04 2.45
CA ASP A 106 -0.78 -16.16 1.70
C ASP A 106 -2.26 -16.38 2.02
N LYS A 107 -2.80 -15.65 3.00
CA LYS A 107 -4.22 -15.69 3.34
C LYS A 107 -5.03 -14.86 2.36
N LYS A 108 -6.32 -15.16 2.27
CA LYS A 108 -7.24 -14.34 1.48
C LYS A 108 -7.82 -13.22 2.31
N SER A 109 -8.06 -12.09 1.67
CA SER A 109 -8.77 -10.98 2.31
C SER A 109 -10.22 -11.36 2.56
N SER A 110 -10.71 -11.11 3.78
CA SER A 110 -12.10 -11.35 4.12
C SER A 110 -12.97 -10.13 3.80
N HIS A 111 -12.41 -8.94 3.87
CA HIS A 111 -13.10 -7.69 3.54
C HIS A 111 -12.06 -6.63 3.17
N TYR A 112 -12.54 -5.53 2.58
CA TYR A 112 -11.69 -4.42 2.14
C TYR A 112 -12.18 -3.11 2.75
N ILE A 113 -11.22 -2.28 3.18
CA ILE A 113 -11.46 -0.91 3.59
C ILE A 113 -10.89 0.01 2.51
N LYS A 114 -11.72 0.91 2.01
CA LYS A 114 -11.34 1.85 0.95
C LYS A 114 -11.01 3.21 1.55
N MET A 115 -9.83 3.69 1.21
CA MET A 115 -9.40 5.07 1.47
C MET A 115 -9.10 5.71 0.11
N ASP A 116 -10.06 6.46 -0.44
CA ASP A 116 -10.03 7.00 -1.79
C ASP A 116 -9.81 5.85 -2.81
N LYS A 117 -8.71 5.80 -3.54
CA LYS A 117 -8.44 4.75 -4.53
C LYS A 117 -7.54 3.63 -4.01
N VAL A 118 -7.26 3.63 -2.72
CA VAL A 118 -6.46 2.57 -2.06
C VAL A 118 -7.38 1.68 -1.25
N TYR A 119 -7.27 0.38 -1.49
CA TYR A 119 -8.08 -0.63 -0.82
C TYR A 119 -7.17 -1.52 0.01
N PHE A 120 -7.50 -1.65 1.29
CA PHE A 120 -6.76 -2.52 2.21
C PHE A 120 -7.54 -3.80 2.38
N GLY A 121 -6.99 -4.91 1.92
CA GLY A 121 -7.56 -6.23 2.14
C GLY A 121 -7.17 -6.73 3.53
N LEU A 122 -8.15 -7.05 4.35
CA LEU A 122 -7.96 -7.41 5.74
C LEU A 122 -8.43 -8.85 5.99
N SER A 123 -7.74 -9.53 6.89
CA SER A 123 -8.18 -10.83 7.40
C SER A 123 -9.36 -10.67 8.35
N GLN A 124 -9.92 -11.79 8.82
CA GLN A 124 -11.00 -11.76 9.82
C GLN A 124 -10.55 -11.12 11.14
N THR A 125 -9.26 -11.11 11.41
CA THR A 125 -8.68 -10.49 12.60
C THR A 125 -8.06 -9.13 12.31
N ASP A 126 -8.43 -8.52 11.18
CA ASP A 126 -8.00 -7.19 10.75
C ASP A 126 -6.50 -7.03 10.50
N ASP A 127 -5.82 -8.12 10.17
CA ASP A 127 -4.44 -8.05 9.68
C ASP A 127 -4.44 -7.62 8.21
N ILE A 128 -3.48 -6.81 7.80
CA ILE A 128 -3.36 -6.39 6.41
C ILE A 128 -2.81 -7.54 5.58
N ILE A 129 -3.62 -8.02 4.64
CA ILE A 129 -3.30 -9.11 3.73
C ILE A 129 -2.71 -8.58 2.42
N GLU A 130 -3.28 -7.49 1.92
CA GLU A 130 -2.90 -6.91 0.65
C GLU A 130 -3.29 -5.44 0.58
N ILE A 131 -2.64 -4.73 -0.31
CA ILE A 131 -2.98 -3.34 -0.60
C ILE A 131 -3.18 -3.22 -2.10
N CYS A 132 -4.34 -2.73 -2.51
CA CYS A 132 -4.69 -2.52 -3.91
C CYS A 132 -4.81 -1.03 -4.17
N VAL A 133 -4.11 -0.53 -5.17
CA VAL A 133 -4.19 0.87 -5.60
C VAL A 133 -4.81 0.89 -6.98
N CYS A 134 -5.99 1.46 -7.08
CA CYS A 134 -6.75 1.53 -8.34
C CYS A 134 -6.62 2.92 -8.97
N ASP A 135 -7.10 3.03 -10.21
CA ASP A 135 -7.18 4.32 -10.93
C ASP A 135 -5.85 5.08 -10.95
N MET A 136 -4.75 4.36 -11.11
CA MET A 136 -3.44 4.97 -11.28
C MET A 136 -3.30 5.54 -12.69
N SER A 137 -2.66 6.70 -12.79
CA SER A 137 -2.34 7.30 -14.09
C SER A 137 -1.23 6.52 -14.79
N VAL A 138 -1.09 6.76 -16.09
CA VAL A 138 -0.01 6.18 -16.88
C VAL A 138 1.36 6.57 -16.30
N SER A 139 1.51 7.84 -15.90
CA SER A 139 2.76 8.32 -15.31
C SER A 139 3.09 7.61 -14.00
N GLU A 140 2.08 7.37 -13.16
CA GLU A 140 2.26 6.67 -11.88
C GLU A 140 2.65 5.21 -12.10
N LEU A 141 1.98 4.54 -13.04
CA LEU A 141 2.29 3.15 -13.37
C LEU A 141 3.68 3.01 -13.98
N ASN A 142 4.05 3.91 -14.90
CA ASN A 142 5.37 3.90 -15.52
C ASN A 142 6.47 4.15 -14.49
N HIS A 143 6.24 5.06 -13.56
CA HIS A 143 7.20 5.32 -12.48
C HIS A 143 7.41 4.09 -11.60
N LEU A 144 6.32 3.46 -11.17
CA LEU A 144 6.37 2.24 -10.35
C LEU A 144 7.17 1.15 -11.08
N LYS A 145 6.83 0.87 -12.33
CA LYS A 145 7.50 -0.14 -13.13
C LYS A 145 8.99 0.15 -13.28
N LYS A 146 9.32 1.39 -13.63
CA LYS A 146 10.71 1.81 -13.83
C LYS A 146 11.53 1.61 -12.55
N GLU A 147 11.01 2.05 -11.40
CA GLU A 147 11.74 1.95 -10.15
C GLU A 147 11.88 0.50 -9.66
N LEU A 148 10.89 -0.34 -9.92
CA LEU A 148 11.00 -1.77 -9.61
C LEU A 148 12.07 -2.44 -10.48
N GLU A 149 12.17 -2.07 -11.76
CA GLU A 149 13.15 -2.64 -12.67
C GLU A 149 14.60 -2.23 -12.32
N LEU A 150 14.78 -1.08 -11.67
CA LEU A 150 16.10 -0.56 -11.31
C LEU A 150 16.70 -1.19 -10.05
N GLN A 151 15.93 -1.99 -9.33
CA GLN A 151 16.39 -2.61 -8.09
C GLN A 151 17.22 -3.88 -8.28
#